data_fa26fcb986697420dc7ac7260040e16c
#
_entry.id   fa26fcb986697420dc7ac7260040e16c
#
_cell.length_a   1.000
_cell.length_b   1.000
_cell.length_c   1.000
_cell.angle_alpha   90.00
_cell.angle_beta   90.00
_cell.angle_gamma   90.00
#
_symmetry.space_group_name_H-M   'P 1'
#
loop_
_entity.id
_entity.type
_entity.pdbx_description
1 polymer ?
#
loop_
_entity_poly.entity_id
_entity_poly.type
_entity_poly.pdbx_seq_one_letter_code
_entity_poly.pdbx_strand_id
1 'polypeptide(L)'
;MLAGGSGTRLRPLTYTGAKQLVPVANRPILFYVLDNLVDADIRDIAMIISPETGAEVRGSVGDGSRWGARIHYVVQDRPAGLAHAVKTARAYLGDSDFCMFLGDNLIGTKIRDAVTAFGASPSIAASVMLKEVANPSQFGVAEVDAAGNVTRLVEKPKEPRSNLALVGIYLFRVAIFDAIERIRPSARGELEITDAISMLIELGHVVRFDRVRSWWLDTGKKDDLLLANDTVLDDWLVHEIDGTVDNESRLSGRLRVAAGAQIVRSTLRGPIIVGARTRIVDAHIGPFTSIGDDVVIERASVDHSIILNGGRIREIGRLEDSIIGRRVVIQPGETRQGALNLLVGDDCHVELGRQR
;
A
#
# COMPACT_ATOMS: atom_id res chain seq x y z
N MET A 1 2.50 7.55 11.73
CA MET A 1 2.16 6.92 10.43
C MET A 1 1.89 7.99 9.37
N LEU A 2 2.38 7.83 8.14
CA LEU A 2 2.27 8.84 7.10
C LEU A 2 1.23 8.43 6.03
N ALA A 3 0.15 9.20 5.91
CA ALA A 3 -0.97 8.93 5.00
C ALA A 3 -1.33 10.15 4.10
N GLY A 4 -0.39 11.08 3.89
CA GLY A 4 -0.61 12.33 3.15
C GLY A 4 -0.09 12.34 1.70
N GLY A 5 0.33 11.21 1.14
CA GLY A 5 0.86 11.14 -0.24
C GLY A 5 -0.22 11.40 -1.30
N SER A 6 0.09 12.23 -2.30
CA SER A 6 -0.84 12.64 -3.37
C SER A 6 -1.21 11.54 -4.36
N GLY A 7 -0.44 10.46 -4.44
CA GLY A 7 -0.75 9.30 -5.30
C GLY A 7 -0.81 9.56 -6.81
N THR A 8 -0.14 10.59 -7.33
CA THR A 8 -0.24 11.02 -8.73
C THR A 8 0.07 9.91 -9.74
N ARG A 9 0.98 8.98 -9.42
CA ARG A 9 1.33 7.84 -10.27
C ARG A 9 0.27 6.75 -10.38
N LEU A 10 -0.76 6.80 -9.53
CA LEU A 10 -1.90 5.87 -9.52
C LEU A 10 -3.17 6.47 -10.11
N ARG A 11 -3.08 7.65 -10.71
CA ARG A 11 -4.20 8.22 -11.45
C ARG A 11 -4.58 7.30 -12.62
N PRO A 12 -5.90 7.16 -12.92
CA PRO A 12 -7.02 7.96 -12.42
C PRO A 12 -7.61 7.49 -11.07
N LEU A 13 -7.19 6.36 -10.49
CA LEU A 13 -7.74 5.79 -9.25
C LEU A 13 -7.69 6.78 -8.07
N THR A 14 -6.65 7.59 -8.01
CA THR A 14 -6.38 8.53 -6.91
C THR A 14 -6.86 9.95 -7.17
N TYR A 15 -7.62 10.21 -8.24
CA TYR A 15 -8.30 11.49 -8.41
C TYR A 15 -9.41 11.71 -7.37
N THR A 16 -10.06 10.63 -6.96
CA THR A 16 -11.22 10.65 -6.08
C THR A 16 -10.96 9.96 -4.75
N GLY A 17 -9.70 9.62 -4.43
CA GLY A 17 -9.40 8.88 -3.22
C GLY A 17 -7.92 8.91 -2.80
N ALA A 18 -7.70 8.71 -1.51
CA ALA A 18 -6.36 8.61 -0.95
C ALA A 18 -5.65 7.33 -1.47
N LYS A 19 -4.39 7.46 -1.89
CA LYS A 19 -3.56 6.34 -2.34
C LYS A 19 -3.55 5.19 -1.33
N GLN A 20 -3.42 5.52 -0.05
CA GLN A 20 -3.32 4.57 1.05
C GLN A 20 -4.61 3.79 1.31
N LEU A 21 -5.72 4.25 0.74
CA LEU A 21 -7.03 3.58 0.80
C LEU A 21 -7.34 2.72 -0.43
N VAL A 22 -6.47 2.70 -1.43
CA VAL A 22 -6.59 1.74 -2.54
C VAL A 22 -6.51 0.32 -1.95
N PRO A 23 -7.47 -0.57 -2.24
CA PRO A 23 -7.47 -1.89 -1.65
C PRO A 23 -6.53 -2.85 -2.40
N VAL A 24 -5.90 -3.71 -1.63
CA VAL A 24 -5.20 -4.92 -2.04
C VAL A 24 -5.91 -6.08 -1.35
N ALA A 25 -6.26 -7.14 -2.08
CA ALA A 25 -7.09 -8.24 -1.57
C ALA A 25 -8.35 -7.73 -0.82
N ASN A 26 -9.07 -6.78 -1.41
CA ASN A 26 -10.27 -6.13 -0.89
C ASN A 26 -10.09 -5.37 0.44
N ARG A 27 -8.88 -5.09 0.85
CA ARG A 27 -8.58 -4.38 2.10
C ARG A 27 -7.67 -3.17 1.84
N PRO A 28 -8.00 -1.96 2.35
CA PRO A 28 -7.14 -0.78 2.21
C PRO A 28 -5.71 -1.05 2.69
N ILE A 29 -4.71 -0.61 1.90
CA ILE A 29 -3.28 -0.78 2.22
C ILE A 29 -2.97 -0.24 3.62
N LEU A 30 -3.51 0.91 3.97
CA LEU A 30 -3.34 1.56 5.27
C LEU A 30 -3.73 0.67 6.45
N PHE A 31 -4.69 -0.25 6.27
CA PHE A 31 -5.16 -1.14 7.34
C PHE A 31 -4.13 -2.22 7.68
N TYR A 32 -3.36 -2.69 6.72
CA TYR A 32 -2.24 -3.62 6.97
C TYR A 32 -1.13 -2.95 7.78
N VAL A 33 -0.86 -1.66 7.50
CA VAL A 33 0.10 -0.86 8.29
C VAL A 33 -0.38 -0.68 9.72
N LEU A 34 -1.66 -0.37 9.93
CA LEU A 34 -2.27 -0.27 11.26
C LEU A 34 -2.18 -1.58 12.04
N ASP A 35 -2.50 -2.71 11.39
CA ASP A 35 -2.36 -4.02 12.02
C ASP A 35 -0.93 -4.28 12.50
N ASN A 36 0.06 -3.93 11.68
CA ASN A 36 1.47 -4.16 11.99
C ASN A 36 1.95 -3.29 13.16
N LEU A 37 1.48 -2.02 13.24
CA LEU A 37 1.77 -1.14 14.37
C LEU A 37 1.12 -1.67 15.65
N VAL A 38 -0.14 -2.04 15.61
CA VAL A 38 -0.86 -2.56 16.78
C VAL A 38 -0.32 -3.92 17.23
N ASP A 39 0.10 -4.77 16.29
CA ASP A 39 0.79 -6.02 16.61
C ASP A 39 2.11 -5.76 17.37
N ALA A 40 2.83 -4.69 17.05
CA ALA A 40 4.01 -4.23 17.78
C ALA A 40 3.70 -3.47 19.08
N ASP A 41 2.44 -3.50 19.53
CA ASP A 41 1.91 -2.82 20.72
C ASP A 41 1.98 -1.27 20.65
N ILE A 42 2.07 -0.70 19.45
CA ILE A 42 2.02 0.74 19.21
C ILE A 42 0.54 1.13 19.03
N ARG A 43 -0.08 1.67 20.09
CA ARG A 43 -1.51 1.96 20.15
C ARG A 43 -1.85 3.45 20.16
N ASP A 44 -0.86 4.31 20.33
CA ASP A 44 -1.00 5.77 20.27
C ASP A 44 -0.35 6.28 18.98
N ILE A 45 -1.19 6.68 18.02
CA ILE A 45 -0.76 6.86 16.63
C ILE A 45 -1.07 8.27 16.15
N ALA A 46 -0.01 9.06 15.85
CA ALA A 46 -0.13 10.26 15.03
C ALA A 46 -0.25 9.85 13.55
N MET A 47 -1.38 10.15 12.93
CA MET A 47 -1.60 9.92 11.50
C MET A 47 -1.47 11.23 10.74
N ILE A 48 -0.40 11.33 9.94
CA ILE A 48 -0.13 12.52 9.13
C ILE A 48 -0.94 12.40 7.85
N ILE A 49 -1.82 13.36 7.62
CA ILE A 49 -2.74 13.42 6.48
C ILE A 49 -2.53 14.71 5.68
N SER A 50 -2.93 14.71 4.41
CA SER A 50 -2.98 15.90 3.58
C SER A 50 -4.33 16.62 3.69
N PRO A 51 -4.41 17.93 3.38
CA PRO A 51 -5.69 18.63 3.30
C PRO A 51 -6.66 18.03 2.30
N GLU A 52 -6.16 17.51 1.16
CA GLU A 52 -6.98 17.04 0.03
C GLU A 52 -7.66 15.70 0.32
N THR A 53 -6.94 14.74 0.90
CA THR A 53 -7.42 13.37 1.10
C THR A 53 -7.67 12.99 2.56
N GLY A 54 -7.30 13.88 3.48
CA GLY A 54 -7.36 13.62 4.92
C GLY A 54 -8.77 13.33 5.45
N ALA A 55 -9.79 13.94 4.86
CA ALA A 55 -11.19 13.67 5.26
C ALA A 55 -11.59 12.22 4.93
N GLU A 56 -11.18 11.69 3.77
CA GLU A 56 -11.45 10.30 3.37
C GLU A 56 -10.70 9.31 4.27
N VAL A 57 -9.42 9.59 4.54
CA VAL A 57 -8.61 8.77 5.47
C VAL A 57 -9.24 8.73 6.85
N ARG A 58 -9.64 9.89 7.38
CA ARG A 58 -10.30 10.02 8.67
C ARG A 58 -11.64 9.28 8.73
N GLY A 59 -12.45 9.39 7.68
CA GLY A 59 -13.72 8.68 7.55
C GLY A 59 -13.57 7.14 7.47
N SER A 60 -12.49 6.67 6.84
CA SER A 60 -12.21 5.24 6.67
C SER A 60 -11.60 4.59 7.93
N VAL A 61 -10.74 5.29 8.63
CA VAL A 61 -10.00 4.78 9.80
C VAL A 61 -10.74 5.06 11.11
N GLY A 62 -11.43 6.20 11.24
CA GLY A 62 -12.10 6.60 12.47
C GLY A 62 -11.13 7.00 13.59
N ASP A 63 -11.50 6.75 14.82
CA ASP A 63 -10.72 7.08 16.03
C ASP A 63 -9.65 6.04 16.39
N GLY A 64 -9.62 4.91 15.69
CA GLY A 64 -8.71 3.79 15.96
C GLY A 64 -9.29 2.70 16.86
N SER A 65 -10.50 2.86 17.41
CA SER A 65 -11.15 1.88 18.30
C SER A 65 -11.25 0.50 17.66
N ARG A 66 -11.46 0.41 16.35
CA ARG A 66 -11.46 -0.84 15.58
C ARG A 66 -10.17 -1.67 15.76
N TRP A 67 -9.05 -1.03 16.04
CA TRP A 67 -7.73 -1.67 16.27
C TRP A 67 -7.35 -1.71 17.76
N GLY A 68 -8.21 -1.22 18.65
CA GLY A 68 -7.84 -1.02 20.05
C GLY A 68 -6.70 0.00 20.21
N ALA A 69 -6.62 0.96 19.30
CA ALA A 69 -5.64 2.04 19.24
C ALA A 69 -6.34 3.40 19.35
N ARG A 70 -5.57 4.45 19.60
CA ARG A 70 -6.00 5.85 19.57
C ARG A 70 -5.29 6.56 18.43
N ILE A 71 -6.05 7.15 17.50
CA ILE A 71 -5.51 7.84 16.34
C ILE A 71 -5.71 9.34 16.48
N HIS A 72 -4.60 10.06 16.45
CA HIS A 72 -4.58 11.51 16.40
C HIS A 72 -4.18 11.97 15.00
N TYR A 73 -5.04 12.74 14.36
CA TYR A 73 -4.81 13.22 12.99
C TYR A 73 -4.09 14.55 12.99
N VAL A 74 -2.94 14.60 12.31
CA VAL A 74 -2.13 15.80 12.13
C VAL A 74 -2.10 16.16 10.65
N VAL A 75 -2.47 17.38 10.30
CA VAL A 75 -2.46 17.84 8.92
C VAL A 75 -1.08 18.34 8.56
N GLN A 76 -0.48 17.77 7.52
CA GLN A 76 0.69 18.31 6.83
C GLN A 76 0.17 19.25 5.74
N ASP A 77 0.39 20.53 5.90
CA ASP A 77 -0.17 21.61 5.06
C ASP A 77 0.30 21.55 3.59
N ARG A 78 1.49 21.00 3.35
CA ARG A 78 2.08 20.84 2.02
C ARG A 78 3.00 19.63 1.97
N PRO A 79 3.18 19.00 0.80
CA PRO A 79 4.05 17.84 0.61
C PRO A 79 5.52 18.25 0.59
N ALA A 80 6.09 18.66 1.75
CA ALA A 80 7.45 19.15 1.89
C ALA A 80 8.47 18.06 2.32
N GLY A 81 8.14 16.79 2.12
CA GLY A 81 9.01 15.65 2.40
C GLY A 81 8.71 14.90 3.70
N LEU A 82 9.37 13.75 3.87
CA LEU A 82 9.12 12.84 5.00
C LEU A 82 9.63 13.42 6.32
N ALA A 83 10.78 14.09 6.32
CA ALA A 83 11.29 14.74 7.53
C ALA A 83 10.39 15.92 7.96
N HIS A 84 9.77 16.64 6.99
CA HIS A 84 8.76 17.66 7.31
C HIS A 84 7.52 17.04 7.97
N ALA A 85 7.07 15.87 7.52
CA ALA A 85 5.95 15.17 8.16
C ALA A 85 6.27 14.78 9.62
N VAL A 86 7.50 14.30 9.89
CA VAL A 86 7.98 14.04 11.27
C VAL A 86 7.99 15.32 12.08
N LYS A 87 8.54 16.41 11.54
CA LYS A 87 8.54 17.73 12.21
C LYS A 87 7.14 18.20 12.57
N THR A 88 6.18 18.02 11.66
CA THR A 88 4.76 18.39 11.87
C THR A 88 4.14 17.61 13.04
N ALA A 89 4.59 16.39 13.29
CA ALA A 89 4.12 15.57 14.41
C ALA A 89 4.79 15.90 15.77
N ARG A 90 5.82 16.77 15.81
CA ARG A 90 6.64 17.06 16.99
C ARG A 90 5.81 17.38 18.23
N ALA A 91 4.82 18.25 18.10
CA ALA A 91 3.98 18.68 19.22
C ALA A 91 3.19 17.52 19.87
N TYR A 92 2.81 16.52 19.07
CA TYR A 92 2.12 15.32 19.56
C TYR A 92 3.10 14.29 20.14
N LEU A 93 4.21 14.05 19.47
CA LEU A 93 5.20 13.04 19.86
C LEU A 93 5.96 13.42 21.14
N GLY A 94 6.15 14.72 21.39
CA GLY A 94 6.91 15.20 22.56
C GLY A 94 8.33 14.64 22.57
N ASP A 95 8.73 14.08 23.70
CA ASP A 95 10.04 13.48 23.91
C ASP A 95 10.02 11.94 23.82
N SER A 96 8.93 11.35 23.32
CA SER A 96 8.79 9.91 23.19
C SER A 96 9.63 9.35 22.04
N ASP A 97 10.10 8.14 22.22
CA ASP A 97 10.57 7.30 21.12
C ASP A 97 9.38 6.95 20.23
N PHE A 98 9.58 6.86 18.92
CA PHE A 98 8.48 6.59 18.01
C PHE A 98 8.88 5.77 16.78
N CYS A 99 7.88 5.08 16.22
CA CYS A 99 7.95 4.42 14.93
C CYS A 99 7.33 5.32 13.85
N MET A 100 8.08 5.63 12.81
CA MET A 100 7.57 6.22 11.58
C MET A 100 7.35 5.10 10.57
N PHE A 101 6.11 4.96 10.06
CA PHE A 101 5.75 3.97 9.06
C PHE A 101 5.01 4.65 7.91
N LEU A 102 5.43 4.40 6.66
CA LEU A 102 4.76 4.91 5.48
C LEU A 102 3.46 4.13 5.22
N GLY A 103 2.35 4.83 5.08
CA GLY A 103 1.01 4.24 5.00
C GLY A 103 0.68 3.53 3.69
N ASP A 104 1.60 3.49 2.74
CA ASP A 104 1.50 2.84 1.45
C ASP A 104 2.50 1.69 1.25
N ASN A 105 3.18 1.29 2.31
CA ASN A 105 4.16 0.20 2.29
C ASN A 105 3.59 -1.06 2.92
N LEU A 106 3.68 -2.17 2.19
CA LEU A 106 3.33 -3.50 2.66
C LEU A 106 4.59 -4.31 2.95
N ILE A 107 4.57 -5.07 4.03
CA ILE A 107 5.69 -5.89 4.48
C ILE A 107 5.20 -7.25 5.00
N GLY A 108 5.82 -8.34 4.58
CA GLY A 108 5.45 -9.71 4.96
C GLY A 108 5.94 -10.15 6.34
N THR A 109 6.57 -9.25 7.11
CA THR A 109 7.05 -9.54 8.47
C THR A 109 6.41 -8.60 9.48
N LYS A 110 6.45 -9.00 10.75
CA LYS A 110 6.06 -8.16 11.87
C LYS A 110 7.23 -7.32 12.35
N ILE A 111 6.95 -6.10 12.83
CA ILE A 111 7.98 -5.16 13.32
C ILE A 111 8.20 -5.23 14.83
N ARG A 112 7.41 -6.04 15.54
CA ARG A 112 7.46 -6.17 17.01
C ARG A 112 8.88 -6.39 17.55
N ASP A 113 9.63 -7.31 16.95
CA ASP A 113 10.98 -7.65 17.41
C ASP A 113 11.95 -6.47 17.24
N ALA A 114 11.88 -5.76 16.12
CA ALA A 114 12.66 -4.56 15.87
C ALA A 114 12.33 -3.44 16.88
N VAL A 115 11.04 -3.21 17.15
CA VAL A 115 10.57 -2.23 18.14
C VAL A 115 11.07 -2.59 19.54
N THR A 116 10.99 -3.86 19.93
CA THR A 116 11.45 -4.35 21.24
C THR A 116 12.98 -4.20 21.38
N ALA A 117 13.74 -4.59 20.35
CA ALA A 117 15.20 -4.46 20.34
C ALA A 117 15.65 -3.00 20.41
N PHE A 118 14.98 -2.11 19.68
CA PHE A 118 15.25 -0.67 19.73
C PHE A 118 14.98 -0.10 21.13
N GLY A 119 13.83 -0.45 21.73
CA GLY A 119 13.48 -0.03 23.10
C GLY A 119 14.50 -0.47 24.14
N ALA A 120 15.09 -1.67 23.98
CA ALA A 120 16.14 -2.20 24.88
C ALA A 120 17.52 -1.59 24.66
N SER A 121 17.73 -0.73 23.65
CA SER A 121 19.05 -0.22 23.24
C SER A 121 19.10 1.32 23.31
N PRO A 122 19.21 1.94 24.50
CA PRO A 122 19.09 3.39 24.67
C PRO A 122 20.22 4.22 23.99
N SER A 123 21.34 3.60 23.66
CA SER A 123 22.46 4.25 22.96
C SER A 123 22.23 4.42 21.45
N ILE A 124 21.21 3.79 20.88
CA ILE A 124 20.87 3.87 19.46
C ILE A 124 19.88 5.02 19.27
N ALA A 125 20.24 6.01 18.46
CA ALA A 125 19.37 7.16 18.18
C ALA A 125 18.30 6.88 17.10
N ALA A 126 18.61 5.96 16.17
CA ALA A 126 17.66 5.49 15.16
C ALA A 126 17.94 4.04 14.75
N SER A 127 16.89 3.29 14.40
CA SER A 127 16.99 2.04 13.65
C SER A 127 16.14 2.14 12.39
N VAL A 128 16.68 1.71 11.26
CA VAL A 128 16.02 1.74 9.97
C VAL A 128 15.82 0.31 9.45
N MET A 129 14.71 0.05 8.80
CA MET A 129 14.52 -1.24 8.17
C MET A 129 15.03 -1.20 6.73
N LEU A 130 15.88 -2.16 6.37
CA LEU A 130 16.54 -2.26 5.06
C LEU A 130 16.21 -3.58 4.37
N LYS A 131 16.07 -3.51 3.05
CA LYS A 131 15.91 -4.68 2.17
C LYS A 131 16.84 -4.61 0.98
N GLU A 132 17.40 -5.75 0.60
CA GLU A 132 18.12 -5.88 -0.66
C GLU A 132 17.13 -5.83 -1.84
N VAL A 133 17.42 -4.97 -2.80
CA VAL A 133 16.58 -4.75 -3.99
C VAL A 133 17.43 -4.77 -5.26
N ALA A 134 16.81 -5.15 -6.39
CA ALA A 134 17.48 -5.19 -7.68
C ALA A 134 17.77 -3.78 -8.25
N ASN A 135 16.88 -2.81 -7.97
CA ASN A 135 16.96 -1.44 -8.50
C ASN A 135 17.03 -0.40 -7.37
N PRO A 136 18.16 -0.28 -6.65
CA PRO A 136 18.26 0.56 -5.47
C PRO A 136 18.13 2.07 -5.77
N SER A 137 18.44 2.54 -6.97
CA SER A 137 18.37 3.96 -7.37
C SER A 137 16.95 4.57 -7.30
N GLN A 138 15.92 3.76 -7.08
CA GLN A 138 14.55 4.25 -6.89
C GLN A 138 14.22 4.64 -5.45
N PHE A 139 15.09 4.29 -4.50
CA PHE A 139 14.87 4.38 -3.05
C PHE A 139 16.00 5.14 -2.34
N GLY A 140 15.81 5.45 -1.08
CA GLY A 140 16.92 5.79 -0.21
C GLY A 140 17.82 4.56 -0.02
N VAL A 141 19.12 4.72 -0.21
CA VAL A 141 20.12 3.62 -0.14
C VAL A 141 21.04 3.83 1.03
N ALA A 142 21.24 2.75 1.80
CA ALA A 142 22.12 2.74 2.97
C ALA A 142 23.45 2.03 2.68
N GLU A 143 24.55 2.59 3.19
CA GLU A 143 25.84 1.93 3.35
C GLU A 143 25.99 1.55 4.83
N VAL A 144 26.50 0.35 5.10
CA VAL A 144 26.61 -0.20 6.46
C VAL A 144 28.02 -0.72 6.73
N ASP A 145 28.44 -0.66 7.98
CA ASP A 145 29.73 -1.22 8.41
C ASP A 145 29.60 -2.69 8.88
N ALA A 146 30.74 -3.31 9.16
CA ALA A 146 30.79 -4.68 9.66
C ALA A 146 30.19 -4.85 11.07
N ALA A 147 30.06 -3.77 11.83
CA ALA A 147 29.46 -3.76 13.16
C ALA A 147 27.93 -3.61 13.12
N GLY A 148 27.34 -3.44 11.92
CA GLY A 148 25.91 -3.27 11.71
C GLY A 148 25.42 -1.84 11.96
N ASN A 149 26.28 -0.84 11.85
CA ASN A 149 25.88 0.55 11.87
C ASN A 149 25.64 1.05 10.45
N VAL A 150 24.66 1.92 10.29
CA VAL A 150 24.50 2.71 9.07
C VAL A 150 25.53 3.81 9.06
N THR A 151 26.36 3.85 8.02
CA THR A 151 27.44 4.83 7.88
C THR A 151 27.11 5.96 6.93
N ARG A 152 26.18 5.72 6.00
CA ARG A 152 25.74 6.70 5.01
C ARG A 152 24.36 6.36 4.47
N LEU A 153 23.61 7.40 4.14
CA LEU A 153 22.33 7.32 3.45
C LEU A 153 22.28 8.30 2.29
N VAL A 154 21.75 7.88 1.16
CA VAL A 154 21.59 8.75 -0.02
C VAL A 154 20.21 8.52 -0.63
N GLU A 155 19.45 9.60 -0.80
CA GLU A 155 18.12 9.53 -1.46
C GLU A 155 18.29 9.36 -2.97
N LYS A 156 17.74 8.30 -3.51
CA LYS A 156 17.69 7.99 -4.94
C LYS A 156 19.00 8.26 -5.70
N PRO A 157 20.11 7.63 -5.29
CA PRO A 157 21.40 7.85 -5.91
C PRO A 157 21.41 7.41 -7.38
N LYS A 158 22.04 8.20 -8.25
CA LYS A 158 22.24 7.79 -9.66
C LYS A 158 23.15 6.57 -9.77
N GLU A 159 24.16 6.50 -8.92
CA GLU A 159 25.13 5.41 -8.82
C GLU A 159 25.13 4.87 -7.40
N PRO A 160 24.26 3.90 -7.09
CA PRO A 160 24.18 3.31 -5.74
C PRO A 160 25.41 2.47 -5.43
N ARG A 161 25.98 2.68 -4.23
CA ARG A 161 27.11 1.88 -3.73
C ARG A 161 26.70 0.64 -2.95
N SER A 162 25.42 0.48 -2.71
CA SER A 162 24.81 -0.64 -2.00
C SER A 162 23.46 -0.98 -2.66
N ASN A 163 22.98 -2.21 -2.42
CA ASN A 163 21.65 -2.63 -2.81
C ASN A 163 20.63 -2.61 -1.64
N LEU A 164 21.04 -2.03 -0.49
CA LEU A 164 20.21 -1.94 0.71
C LEU A 164 19.32 -0.71 0.66
N ALA A 165 18.05 -0.92 0.32
CA ALA A 165 17.02 0.12 0.24
C ALA A 165 16.27 0.28 1.56
N LEU A 166 15.93 1.52 1.90
CA LEU A 166 15.01 1.86 2.99
C LEU A 166 13.59 1.42 2.66
N VAL A 167 12.95 0.70 3.57
CA VAL A 167 11.60 0.14 3.36
C VAL A 167 10.46 1.01 3.94
N GLY A 168 10.75 2.26 4.30
CA GLY A 168 9.70 3.17 4.81
C GLY A 168 9.26 2.91 6.25
N ILE A 169 10.09 2.20 7.03
CA ILE A 169 9.87 1.93 8.46
C ILE A 169 11.12 2.34 9.23
N TYR A 170 10.92 3.21 10.21
CA TYR A 170 12.00 3.83 10.98
C TYR A 170 11.63 3.90 12.45
N LEU A 171 12.59 3.65 13.33
CA LEU A 171 12.46 3.84 14.76
C LEU A 171 13.38 4.99 15.16
N PHE A 172 12.85 5.97 15.86
CA PHE A 172 13.57 7.20 16.20
C PHE A 172 13.48 7.53 17.70
N ARG A 173 14.58 8.10 18.20
CA ARG A 173 14.57 8.86 19.44
C ARG A 173 14.42 10.35 19.15
N VAL A 174 14.20 11.13 20.20
CA VAL A 174 14.00 12.58 20.15
C VAL A 174 15.09 13.34 19.39
N ALA A 175 16.32 12.82 19.37
CA ALA A 175 17.45 13.41 18.66
C ALA A 175 17.22 13.64 17.15
N ILE A 176 16.28 12.90 16.53
CA ILE A 176 15.93 13.12 15.11
C ILE A 176 15.42 14.53 14.85
N PHE A 177 14.73 15.16 15.81
CA PHE A 177 14.20 16.50 15.64
C PHE A 177 15.32 17.55 15.52
N ASP A 178 16.39 17.41 16.29
CA ASP A 178 17.56 18.29 16.19
C ASP A 178 18.26 18.15 14.85
N ALA A 179 18.31 16.93 14.32
CA ALA A 179 18.84 16.66 12.99
C ALA A 179 17.95 17.30 11.91
N ILE A 180 16.61 17.17 12.02
CA ILE A 180 15.66 17.77 11.07
C ILE A 180 15.76 19.29 11.01
N GLU A 181 16.04 19.96 12.14
CA GLU A 181 16.22 21.43 12.17
C GLU A 181 17.50 21.89 11.43
N ARG A 182 18.46 21.01 11.22
CA ARG A 182 19.76 21.33 10.60
C ARG A 182 19.81 21.03 9.12
N ILE A 183 18.92 20.20 8.57
CA ILE A 183 18.88 19.89 7.15
C ILE A 183 18.20 21.00 6.35
N ARG A 184 18.49 21.02 5.04
CA ARG A 184 17.88 21.95 4.08
C ARG A 184 17.04 21.15 3.06
N PRO A 185 16.06 21.78 2.42
CA PRO A 185 15.33 21.14 1.32
C PRO A 185 16.28 20.66 0.22
N SER A 186 16.06 19.45 -0.27
CA SER A 186 16.77 18.86 -1.39
C SER A 186 16.50 19.60 -2.70
N ALA A 187 17.14 19.20 -3.80
CA ALA A 187 16.83 19.72 -5.14
C ALA A 187 15.36 19.51 -5.58
N ARG A 188 14.63 18.63 -4.89
CA ARG A 188 13.19 18.41 -5.09
C ARG A 188 12.30 19.36 -4.26
N GLY A 189 12.91 20.20 -3.42
CA GLY A 189 12.20 21.08 -2.49
C GLY A 189 11.67 20.38 -1.25
N GLU A 190 12.13 19.14 -0.96
CA GLU A 190 11.67 18.29 0.14
C GLU A 190 12.73 18.19 1.26
N LEU A 191 12.29 18.16 2.50
CA LEU A 191 13.12 17.75 3.65
C LEU A 191 13.13 16.21 3.66
N GLU A 192 14.26 15.65 3.22
CA GLU A 192 14.43 14.21 3.07
C GLU A 192 14.70 13.55 4.43
N ILE A 193 14.07 12.40 4.65
CA ILE A 193 14.35 11.62 5.87
C ILE A 193 15.76 11.02 5.85
N THR A 194 16.27 10.70 4.67
CA THR A 194 17.64 10.23 4.45
C THR A 194 18.68 11.27 4.89
N ASP A 195 18.44 12.54 4.60
CA ASP A 195 19.33 13.64 5.01
C ASP A 195 19.27 13.85 6.53
N ALA A 196 18.07 13.74 7.13
CA ALA A 196 17.92 13.84 8.59
C ALA A 196 18.66 12.70 9.32
N ILE A 197 18.61 11.48 8.80
CA ILE A 197 19.34 10.36 9.38
C ILE A 197 20.86 10.51 9.15
N SER A 198 21.29 11.00 7.98
CA SER A 198 22.70 11.32 7.73
C SER A 198 23.20 12.38 8.70
N MET A 199 22.40 13.40 8.99
CA MET A 199 22.72 14.43 9.99
C MET A 199 22.84 13.85 11.41
N LEU A 200 22.01 12.85 11.80
CA LEU A 200 22.19 12.13 13.07
C LEU A 200 23.58 11.48 13.15
N ILE A 201 24.03 10.84 12.06
CA ILE A 201 25.34 10.20 11.98
C ILE A 201 26.45 11.26 12.10
N GLU A 202 26.34 12.38 11.40
CA GLU A 202 27.27 13.50 11.45
C GLU A 202 27.38 14.12 12.87
N LEU A 203 26.28 14.12 13.61
CA LEU A 203 26.23 14.56 15.02
C LEU A 203 26.81 13.52 16.00
N GLY A 204 27.30 12.38 15.49
CA GLY A 204 27.95 11.34 16.32
C GLY A 204 26.98 10.33 16.93
N HIS A 205 25.70 10.34 16.51
CA HIS A 205 24.71 9.37 16.98
C HIS A 205 24.84 8.04 16.26
N VAL A 206 24.56 6.95 16.98
CA VAL A 206 24.54 5.60 16.41
C VAL A 206 23.21 5.36 15.72
N VAL A 207 23.26 4.97 14.45
CA VAL A 207 22.13 4.51 13.66
C VAL A 207 22.34 3.03 13.31
N ARG A 208 21.37 2.17 13.66
CA ARG A 208 21.38 0.73 13.36
C ARG A 208 20.41 0.41 12.25
N PHE A 209 20.44 -0.84 11.77
CA PHE A 209 19.44 -1.33 10.86
C PHE A 209 18.97 -2.74 11.22
N ASP A 210 17.70 -3.01 10.83
CA ASP A 210 17.10 -4.34 10.83
C ASP A 210 16.87 -4.78 9.39
N ARG A 211 17.29 -6.01 9.04
CA ARG A 211 17.14 -6.53 7.69
C ARG A 211 15.79 -7.17 7.49
N VAL A 212 15.00 -6.67 6.53
CA VAL A 212 13.75 -7.29 6.08
C VAL A 212 14.06 -8.48 5.19
N ARG A 213 13.78 -9.68 5.70
CA ARG A 213 13.99 -10.95 4.98
C ARG A 213 12.77 -11.39 4.17
N SER A 214 11.58 -10.96 4.58
CA SER A 214 10.33 -11.21 3.86
C SER A 214 10.18 -10.30 2.63
N TRP A 215 9.06 -10.42 1.92
CA TRP A 215 8.71 -9.46 0.88
C TRP A 215 8.41 -8.07 1.47
N TRP A 216 8.66 -7.07 0.66
CA TRP A 216 8.32 -5.67 0.88
C TRP A 216 7.87 -5.07 -0.44
N LEU A 217 6.78 -4.30 -0.43
CA LEU A 217 6.16 -3.72 -1.62
C LEU A 217 5.82 -2.25 -1.36
N ASP A 218 6.35 -1.37 -2.20
CA ASP A 218 5.94 0.03 -2.32
C ASP A 218 4.84 0.11 -3.37
N THR A 219 3.60 0.32 -2.97
CA THR A 219 2.43 0.33 -3.86
C THR A 219 2.33 1.64 -4.65
N GLY A 220 3.40 2.05 -5.30
CA GLY A 220 3.53 3.33 -5.97
C GLY A 220 2.94 3.41 -7.38
N LYS A 221 2.77 2.29 -8.09
CA LYS A 221 2.34 2.21 -9.49
C LYS A 221 1.31 1.10 -9.68
N LYS A 222 0.68 1.03 -10.86
CA LYS A 222 -0.29 -0.03 -11.22
C LYS A 222 0.27 -1.44 -11.01
N ASP A 223 1.44 -1.72 -11.57
CA ASP A 223 2.05 -3.05 -11.51
C ASP A 223 2.46 -3.43 -10.08
N ASP A 224 2.88 -2.45 -9.28
CA ASP A 224 3.16 -2.65 -7.85
C ASP A 224 1.89 -3.04 -7.07
N LEU A 225 0.73 -2.48 -7.44
CA LEU A 225 -0.57 -2.84 -6.84
C LEU A 225 -1.02 -4.25 -7.22
N LEU A 226 -0.84 -4.65 -8.48
CA LEU A 226 -1.14 -6.02 -8.92
C LEU A 226 -0.21 -7.02 -8.21
N LEU A 227 1.09 -6.74 -8.18
CA LEU A 227 2.05 -7.55 -7.44
C LEU A 227 1.73 -7.64 -5.94
N ALA A 228 1.29 -6.54 -5.34
CA ALA A 228 0.86 -6.53 -3.94
C ALA A 228 -0.39 -7.38 -3.72
N ASN A 229 -1.34 -7.32 -4.66
CA ASN A 229 -2.54 -8.16 -4.63
C ASN A 229 -2.20 -9.65 -4.71
N ASP A 230 -1.32 -10.03 -5.62
CA ASP A 230 -0.85 -11.42 -5.77
C ASP A 230 -0.19 -11.91 -4.50
N THR A 231 0.75 -11.13 -3.99
CA THR A 231 1.52 -11.49 -2.79
C THR A 231 0.61 -11.66 -1.57
N VAL A 232 -0.33 -10.75 -1.36
CA VAL A 232 -1.27 -10.82 -0.23
C VAL A 232 -2.26 -11.96 -0.40
N LEU A 233 -2.78 -12.19 -1.61
CA LEU A 233 -3.66 -13.34 -1.89
C LEU A 233 -2.92 -14.67 -1.74
N ASP A 234 -1.65 -14.73 -2.10
CA ASP A 234 -0.87 -15.96 -1.95
C ASP A 234 -0.51 -16.24 -0.49
N ASP A 235 -0.02 -15.26 0.25
CA ASP A 235 0.45 -15.47 1.61
C ASP A 235 -0.66 -15.48 2.67
N TRP A 236 -1.69 -14.62 2.52
CA TRP A 236 -2.62 -14.32 3.61
C TRP A 236 -4.08 -14.71 3.34
N LEU A 237 -4.43 -15.14 2.11
CA LEU A 237 -5.81 -15.55 1.85
C LEU A 237 -6.14 -16.86 2.58
N VAL A 238 -7.15 -16.80 3.44
CA VAL A 238 -7.75 -17.97 4.07
C VAL A 238 -8.94 -18.41 3.23
N HIS A 239 -9.05 -19.72 3.00
CA HIS A 239 -10.19 -20.28 2.27
C HIS A 239 -11.46 -20.21 3.11
N GLU A 240 -12.49 -19.50 2.63
CA GLU A 240 -13.75 -19.27 3.34
C GLU A 240 -14.87 -18.98 2.33
N ILE A 241 -15.96 -19.71 2.41
CA ILE A 241 -17.11 -19.56 1.49
C ILE A 241 -18.38 -19.29 2.31
N ASP A 242 -18.72 -18.02 2.48
CA ASP A 242 -19.95 -17.56 3.17
C ASP A 242 -21.06 -17.18 2.20
N GLY A 243 -20.73 -17.06 0.90
CA GLY A 243 -21.66 -16.77 -0.18
C GLY A 243 -22.39 -18.00 -0.70
N THR A 244 -23.30 -17.79 -1.62
CA THR A 244 -24.07 -18.87 -2.28
C THR A 244 -23.37 -19.28 -3.57
N VAL A 245 -23.16 -20.58 -3.75
CA VAL A 245 -22.60 -21.18 -4.96
C VAL A 245 -23.57 -22.23 -5.47
N ASP A 246 -23.95 -22.17 -6.74
CA ASP A 246 -24.85 -23.16 -7.31
C ASP A 246 -24.12 -24.48 -7.66
N ASN A 247 -24.88 -25.50 -8.03
CA ASN A 247 -24.36 -26.84 -8.33
C ASN A 247 -23.66 -26.94 -9.72
N GLU A 248 -23.83 -25.95 -10.58
CA GLU A 248 -23.22 -25.89 -11.92
C GLU A 248 -21.85 -25.18 -11.88
N SER A 249 -21.57 -24.45 -10.80
CA SER A 249 -20.30 -23.74 -10.63
C SER A 249 -19.17 -24.65 -10.18
N ARG A 250 -17.95 -24.32 -10.59
CA ARG A 250 -16.73 -25.06 -10.25
C ARG A 250 -15.76 -24.15 -9.53
N LEU A 251 -15.39 -24.53 -8.31
CA LEU A 251 -14.43 -23.82 -7.48
C LEU A 251 -13.17 -24.64 -7.30
N SER A 252 -12.00 -24.03 -7.39
CA SER A 252 -10.72 -24.67 -7.14
C SER A 252 -9.67 -23.69 -6.58
N GLY A 253 -8.73 -24.20 -5.77
CA GLY A 253 -7.72 -23.36 -5.11
C GLY A 253 -8.26 -22.63 -3.88
N ARG A 254 -7.51 -21.64 -3.39
CA ARG A 254 -7.91 -20.84 -2.22
C ARG A 254 -8.87 -19.73 -2.65
N LEU A 255 -10.04 -19.69 -2.04
CA LEU A 255 -11.11 -18.75 -2.36
C LEU A 255 -11.69 -18.16 -1.08
N ARG A 256 -11.91 -16.87 -1.06
CA ARG A 256 -12.76 -16.22 -0.07
C ARG A 256 -13.96 -15.61 -0.77
N VAL A 257 -15.16 -16.08 -0.43
CA VAL A 257 -16.42 -15.58 -0.97
C VAL A 257 -17.25 -15.03 0.18
N ALA A 258 -17.43 -13.73 0.23
CA ALA A 258 -18.10 -13.06 1.34
C ALA A 258 -19.61 -13.31 1.35
N ALA A 259 -20.24 -13.12 2.50
CA ALA A 259 -21.67 -13.27 2.70
C ALA A 259 -22.48 -12.40 1.73
N GLY A 260 -23.58 -13.00 1.20
CA GLY A 260 -24.45 -12.37 0.22
C GLY A 260 -23.91 -12.36 -1.21
N ALA A 261 -22.67 -12.80 -1.46
CA ALA A 261 -22.18 -13.03 -2.82
C ALA A 261 -22.87 -14.25 -3.46
N GLN A 262 -23.05 -14.21 -4.76
CA GLN A 262 -23.74 -15.26 -5.55
C GLN A 262 -22.86 -15.67 -6.74
N ILE A 263 -22.52 -16.96 -6.80
CA ILE A 263 -21.77 -17.57 -7.89
C ILE A 263 -22.69 -18.53 -8.62
N VAL A 264 -22.95 -18.27 -9.90
CA VAL A 264 -23.94 -19.00 -10.70
C VAL A 264 -23.31 -19.43 -12.04
N ARG A 265 -23.37 -20.71 -12.36
CA ARG A 265 -22.82 -21.31 -13.60
C ARG A 265 -21.42 -20.78 -13.97
N SER A 266 -20.55 -20.67 -12.98
CA SER A 266 -19.26 -19.99 -13.15
C SER A 266 -18.10 -20.87 -12.70
N THR A 267 -16.91 -20.59 -13.21
CA THR A 267 -15.67 -21.27 -12.79
C THR A 267 -14.74 -20.28 -12.14
N LEU A 268 -14.35 -20.55 -10.89
CA LEU A 268 -13.40 -19.75 -10.12
C LEU A 268 -12.15 -20.58 -9.81
N ARG A 269 -10.97 -20.05 -10.14
CA ARG A 269 -9.66 -20.67 -9.88
C ARG A 269 -8.83 -19.74 -9.00
N GLY A 270 -8.71 -20.08 -7.72
CA GLY A 270 -7.98 -19.29 -6.74
C GLY A 270 -6.45 -19.24 -6.94
N PRO A 271 -5.77 -18.31 -6.26
CA PRO A 271 -6.31 -17.51 -5.15
C PRO A 271 -7.21 -16.36 -5.63
N ILE A 272 -8.42 -16.23 -5.08
CA ILE A 272 -9.43 -15.23 -5.43
C ILE A 272 -10.14 -14.74 -4.15
N ILE A 273 -10.44 -13.44 -4.09
CA ILE A 273 -11.35 -12.89 -3.09
C ILE A 273 -12.55 -12.23 -3.77
N VAL A 274 -13.76 -12.56 -3.30
CA VAL A 274 -15.04 -12.01 -3.77
C VAL A 274 -15.73 -11.29 -2.62
N GLY A 275 -16.01 -10.02 -2.80
CA GLY A 275 -16.67 -9.14 -1.83
C GLY A 275 -18.17 -9.44 -1.66
N ALA A 276 -18.76 -8.82 -0.64
CA ALA A 276 -20.15 -9.00 -0.25
C ALA A 276 -21.11 -8.54 -1.36
N ARG A 277 -22.27 -9.23 -1.48
CA ARG A 277 -23.35 -8.89 -2.45
C ARG A 277 -22.90 -8.86 -3.92
N THR A 278 -21.73 -9.40 -4.21
CA THR A 278 -21.20 -9.53 -5.57
C THR A 278 -21.86 -10.69 -6.30
N ARG A 279 -22.19 -10.49 -7.56
CA ARG A 279 -22.85 -11.49 -8.40
C ARG A 279 -21.98 -11.85 -9.60
N ILE A 280 -21.65 -13.13 -9.73
CA ILE A 280 -20.82 -13.69 -10.81
C ILE A 280 -21.66 -14.75 -11.53
N VAL A 281 -21.95 -14.55 -12.82
CA VAL A 281 -22.85 -15.39 -13.60
C VAL A 281 -22.27 -15.71 -14.97
N ASP A 282 -22.29 -17.00 -15.36
CA ASP A 282 -21.78 -17.46 -16.65
C ASP A 282 -20.36 -16.94 -16.94
N ALA A 283 -19.50 -16.93 -15.92
CA ALA A 283 -18.20 -16.26 -15.97
C ALA A 283 -17.02 -17.18 -15.59
N HIS A 284 -15.86 -16.79 -16.02
CA HIS A 284 -14.61 -17.43 -15.63
C HIS A 284 -13.73 -16.44 -14.87
N ILE A 285 -13.38 -16.76 -13.63
CA ILE A 285 -12.48 -15.94 -12.82
C ILE A 285 -11.20 -16.71 -12.56
N GLY A 286 -10.09 -16.16 -13.03
CA GLY A 286 -8.76 -16.72 -12.89
C GLY A 286 -8.05 -16.29 -11.60
N PRO A 287 -6.85 -16.85 -11.35
CA PRO A 287 -6.13 -16.61 -10.11
C PRO A 287 -5.69 -15.16 -9.95
N PHE A 288 -5.33 -14.83 -8.70
CA PHE A 288 -4.85 -13.51 -8.30
C PHE A 288 -5.83 -12.37 -8.60
N THR A 289 -7.13 -12.66 -8.52
CA THR A 289 -8.19 -11.70 -8.79
C THR A 289 -8.89 -11.29 -7.49
N SER A 290 -8.99 -9.98 -7.28
CA SER A 290 -9.74 -9.39 -6.17
C SER A 290 -10.97 -8.67 -6.71
N ILE A 291 -12.15 -9.08 -6.26
CA ILE A 291 -13.45 -8.52 -6.67
C ILE A 291 -14.09 -7.91 -5.43
N GLY A 292 -14.36 -6.60 -5.47
CA GLY A 292 -14.94 -5.83 -4.37
C GLY A 292 -16.41 -6.14 -4.11
N ASP A 293 -17.03 -5.36 -3.23
CA ASP A 293 -18.44 -5.46 -2.89
C ASP A 293 -19.34 -4.93 -4.00
N ASP A 294 -20.59 -5.46 -4.09
CA ASP A 294 -21.64 -5.00 -5.01
C ASP A 294 -21.23 -5.03 -6.50
N VAL A 295 -20.25 -5.86 -6.87
CA VAL A 295 -19.80 -6.04 -8.26
C VAL A 295 -20.68 -7.00 -9.00
N VAL A 296 -20.89 -6.76 -10.30
CA VAL A 296 -21.61 -7.68 -11.20
C VAL A 296 -20.67 -8.07 -12.34
N ILE A 297 -20.42 -9.38 -12.49
CA ILE A 297 -19.67 -9.95 -13.61
C ILE A 297 -20.55 -10.99 -14.31
N GLU A 298 -20.85 -10.75 -15.58
CA GLU A 298 -21.75 -11.60 -16.37
C GLU A 298 -21.14 -11.90 -17.75
N ARG A 299 -21.06 -13.19 -18.14
CA ARG A 299 -20.55 -13.64 -19.44
C ARG A 299 -19.17 -13.02 -19.79
N ALA A 300 -18.24 -13.11 -18.86
CA ALA A 300 -16.90 -12.52 -18.98
C ALA A 300 -15.83 -13.43 -18.39
N SER A 301 -14.60 -13.29 -18.87
CA SER A 301 -13.42 -13.86 -18.24
C SER A 301 -12.58 -12.76 -17.60
N VAL A 302 -12.20 -12.94 -16.33
CA VAL A 302 -11.40 -11.97 -15.57
C VAL A 302 -10.26 -12.70 -14.86
N ASP A 303 -9.03 -12.30 -15.16
CA ASP A 303 -7.83 -12.89 -14.59
C ASP A 303 -6.92 -11.80 -14.01
N HIS A 304 -6.12 -12.11 -12.99
CA HIS A 304 -5.03 -11.27 -12.46
C HIS A 304 -5.41 -9.79 -12.38
N SER A 305 -6.54 -9.47 -11.72
CA SER A 305 -7.13 -8.14 -11.77
C SER A 305 -7.71 -7.71 -10.42
N ILE A 306 -7.80 -6.40 -10.21
CA ILE A 306 -8.45 -5.78 -9.06
C ILE A 306 -9.70 -5.04 -9.56
N ILE A 307 -10.88 -5.49 -9.14
CA ILE A 307 -12.15 -4.86 -9.48
C ILE A 307 -12.72 -4.19 -8.22
N LEU A 308 -12.79 -2.86 -8.21
CA LEU A 308 -13.27 -2.12 -7.05
C LEU A 308 -14.81 -2.16 -6.96
N ASN A 309 -15.33 -1.78 -5.79
CA ASN A 309 -16.74 -1.86 -5.43
C ASN A 309 -17.69 -1.27 -6.48
N GLY A 310 -18.80 -1.95 -6.74
CA GLY A 310 -19.87 -1.51 -7.62
C GLY A 310 -19.56 -1.60 -9.11
N GLY A 311 -18.43 -2.20 -9.50
CA GLY A 311 -18.06 -2.43 -10.90
C GLY A 311 -19.09 -3.33 -11.64
N ARG A 312 -19.31 -3.09 -12.92
CA ARG A 312 -20.17 -3.92 -13.77
C ARG A 312 -19.42 -4.32 -15.03
N ILE A 313 -19.17 -5.61 -15.19
CA ILE A 313 -18.40 -6.18 -16.30
C ILE A 313 -19.29 -7.21 -16.99
N ARG A 314 -19.67 -6.95 -18.24
CA ARG A 314 -20.64 -7.78 -18.96
C ARG A 314 -20.18 -8.05 -20.38
N GLU A 315 -20.37 -9.31 -20.83
CA GLU A 315 -20.22 -9.71 -22.23
C GLU A 315 -18.89 -9.31 -22.86
N ILE A 316 -17.79 -9.37 -22.08
CA ILE A 316 -16.46 -9.13 -22.57
C ILE A 316 -15.68 -10.45 -22.64
N GLY A 317 -14.82 -10.61 -23.67
CA GLY A 317 -14.06 -11.85 -23.85
C GLY A 317 -13.13 -12.11 -22.69
N ARG A 318 -12.10 -11.27 -22.50
CA ARG A 318 -11.11 -11.41 -21.44
C ARG A 318 -10.63 -10.04 -20.92
N LEU A 319 -10.59 -9.91 -19.60
CA LEU A 319 -9.98 -8.83 -18.87
C LEU A 319 -8.82 -9.39 -18.04
N GLU A 320 -7.61 -8.91 -18.25
CA GLU A 320 -6.40 -9.40 -17.59
C GLU A 320 -5.51 -8.22 -17.19
N ASP A 321 -4.66 -8.40 -16.17
CA ASP A 321 -3.67 -7.41 -15.71
C ASP A 321 -4.28 -6.02 -15.47
N SER A 322 -5.50 -5.97 -14.93
CA SER A 322 -6.30 -4.75 -14.91
C SER A 322 -6.68 -4.30 -13.51
N ILE A 323 -6.76 -2.97 -13.33
CA ILE A 323 -7.36 -2.37 -12.14
C ILE A 323 -8.57 -1.54 -12.57
N ILE A 324 -9.75 -1.94 -12.13
CA ILE A 324 -11.01 -1.33 -12.49
C ILE A 324 -11.55 -0.51 -11.31
N GLY A 325 -11.73 0.76 -11.51
CA GLY A 325 -12.18 1.72 -10.50
C GLY A 325 -13.59 1.45 -9.97
N ARG A 326 -13.98 2.20 -8.95
CA ARG A 326 -15.33 2.09 -8.32
C ARG A 326 -16.42 2.46 -9.32
N ARG A 327 -17.48 1.63 -9.41
CA ARG A 327 -18.67 1.85 -10.24
C ARG A 327 -18.41 2.00 -11.75
N VAL A 328 -17.28 1.50 -12.21
CA VAL A 328 -16.97 1.44 -13.66
C VAL A 328 -17.88 0.43 -14.33
N VAL A 329 -18.35 0.74 -15.54
CA VAL A 329 -19.15 -0.14 -16.38
C VAL A 329 -18.35 -0.49 -17.64
N ILE A 330 -18.18 -1.80 -17.89
CA ILE A 330 -17.54 -2.35 -19.10
C ILE A 330 -18.52 -3.31 -19.73
N GLN A 331 -18.98 -2.98 -20.93
CA GLN A 331 -19.94 -3.80 -21.68
C GLN A 331 -19.85 -3.51 -23.19
N PRO A 332 -20.31 -4.40 -24.08
CA PRO A 332 -20.41 -4.11 -25.51
C PRO A 332 -21.32 -2.91 -25.78
N GLY A 333 -21.00 -2.13 -26.80
CA GLY A 333 -21.87 -1.08 -27.31
C GLY A 333 -23.02 -1.64 -28.15
N GLU A 334 -24.20 -1.02 -28.09
CA GLU A 334 -25.43 -1.55 -28.72
C GLU A 334 -25.50 -1.41 -30.25
N THR A 335 -24.65 -0.62 -30.91
CA THR A 335 -25.08 -0.09 -32.21
C THR A 335 -24.10 -0.10 -33.38
N ARG A 336 -22.84 -0.55 -33.28
CA ARG A 336 -21.93 -0.57 -34.43
C ARG A 336 -20.92 -1.71 -34.35
N GLN A 337 -20.90 -2.61 -35.34
CA GLN A 337 -19.83 -3.60 -35.45
C GLN A 337 -18.45 -2.91 -35.50
N GLY A 338 -17.55 -3.28 -34.58
CA GLY A 338 -16.18 -2.79 -34.51
C GLY A 338 -16.00 -1.36 -33.99
N ALA A 339 -17.05 -0.68 -33.55
CA ALA A 339 -16.92 0.65 -32.96
C ALA A 339 -16.77 0.57 -31.43
N LEU A 340 -15.76 1.28 -30.90
CA LEU A 340 -15.58 1.52 -29.48
C LEU A 340 -16.20 2.86 -29.09
N ASN A 341 -16.99 2.87 -28.03
CA ASN A 341 -17.51 4.10 -27.44
C ASN A 341 -16.95 4.20 -26.02
N LEU A 342 -16.00 5.08 -25.81
CA LEU A 342 -15.26 5.23 -24.56
C LEU A 342 -15.56 6.59 -23.93
N LEU A 343 -15.93 6.58 -22.65
CA LEU A 343 -15.90 7.73 -21.77
C LEU A 343 -14.83 7.47 -20.72
N VAL A 344 -13.65 8.04 -20.90
CA VAL A 344 -12.47 7.86 -20.05
C VAL A 344 -12.05 9.20 -19.46
N GLY A 345 -11.51 9.18 -18.25
CA GLY A 345 -11.00 10.38 -17.58
C GLY A 345 -9.53 10.65 -17.94
N ASP A 346 -8.98 11.71 -17.34
CA ASP A 346 -7.56 12.04 -17.47
C ASP A 346 -6.67 10.92 -16.93
N ASP A 347 -5.47 10.78 -17.51
CA ASP A 347 -4.47 9.75 -17.14
C ASP A 347 -4.96 8.29 -17.25
N CYS A 348 -6.07 8.03 -17.92
CA CYS A 348 -6.52 6.67 -18.23
C CYS A 348 -5.61 6.00 -19.27
N HIS A 349 -5.35 4.71 -19.07
CA HIS A 349 -4.67 3.86 -20.04
C HIS A 349 -5.62 2.74 -20.47
N VAL A 350 -5.85 2.61 -21.80
CA VAL A 350 -6.72 1.59 -22.37
C VAL A 350 -5.96 0.84 -23.45
N GLU A 351 -5.67 -0.43 -23.23
CA GLU A 351 -5.09 -1.32 -24.23
C GLU A 351 -6.16 -2.21 -24.82
N LEU A 352 -6.27 -2.20 -26.14
CA LEU A 352 -7.23 -3.04 -26.87
C LEU A 352 -6.48 -4.21 -27.49
N GLY A 353 -6.93 -5.42 -27.17
CA GLY A 353 -6.42 -6.63 -27.83
C GLY A 353 -6.55 -6.53 -29.36
N ARG A 354 -5.54 -6.97 -30.09
CA ARG A 354 -5.63 -7.05 -31.56
C ARG A 354 -6.74 -8.02 -31.92
N GLN A 355 -7.78 -7.54 -32.61
CA GLN A 355 -8.74 -8.40 -33.27
C GLN A 355 -7.97 -9.18 -34.36
N ARG A 356 -7.90 -10.52 -34.21
CA ARG A 356 -7.40 -11.42 -35.27
C ARG A 356 -8.51 -11.71 -36.27
#